data_a944aac3ca8baa6616e25ececcbc3e40
#
_entry.id   a944aac3ca8baa6616e25ececcbc3e40
#
_cell.length_a   1.000
_cell.length_b   1.000
_cell.length_c   1.000
_cell.angle_alpha   90.00
_cell.angle_beta   90.00
_cell.angle_gamma   90.00
#
_symmetry.space_group_name_H-M   'P 1'
#
loop_
_entity.id
_entity.type
_entity.pdbx_description
1 polymer ?
#
loop_
_entity_poly.entity_id
_entity_poly.type
_entity_poly.pdbx_seq_one_letter_code
_entity_poly.pdbx_strand_id
1 'polypeptide(L)'
;SGTAQRSTGQRLNDAFIGFAFNAPAGWQMKEENGGFVFGQQGQQIAITVTPHNYNDLNAIKNDSKNVQDPSSNTYLNARFEPYSNTSTWVIFNGTIKGQPYTIATISLISPHGGGVNVSSLSPASSYNDALTNTLRSIANTVVFSKPQTSALAEQWKGRLKGKELLYLNTANGLSDKFSIDLCPTGQFSKKNDTNYSSQTFSDGFTYAGRSGNDGRWEVVIRNNVPVLLLKANDGQVSYYEISVRQAGNEIGLNGKRYFVRQSQRCQ
;
A
#
# COMPACT_ATOMS: atom_id res chain seq x y z
N SER A 1 17.20 -5.44 1.83
CA SER A 1 17.04 -6.04 0.49
C SER A 1 16.90 -7.55 0.66
N GLY A 2 15.64 -8.05 0.69
CA GLY A 2 15.37 -9.49 0.71
C GLY A 2 15.75 -10.13 -0.62
N THR A 3 16.41 -11.27 -0.57
CA THR A 3 16.67 -12.12 -1.75
C THR A 3 15.34 -12.61 -2.31
N ALA A 4 15.10 -12.40 -3.61
CA ALA A 4 13.91 -12.91 -4.28
C ALA A 4 13.90 -14.45 -4.21
N GLN A 5 12.88 -15.03 -3.59
CA GLN A 5 12.71 -16.47 -3.48
C GLN A 5 11.66 -16.94 -4.48
N ARG A 6 11.90 -18.09 -5.15
CA ARG A 6 10.94 -18.67 -6.08
C ARG A 6 9.73 -19.23 -5.33
N SER A 7 8.54 -18.77 -5.67
CA SER A 7 7.30 -19.27 -5.07
C SER A 7 7.02 -20.72 -5.55
N THR A 8 6.71 -21.59 -4.59
CA THR A 8 6.32 -22.99 -4.83
C THR A 8 4.81 -23.21 -4.81
N GLY A 9 4.01 -22.14 -4.98
CA GLY A 9 2.55 -22.22 -4.78
C GLY A 9 2.16 -22.30 -3.31
N GLN A 10 3.06 -21.93 -2.39
CA GLN A 10 2.82 -21.97 -0.96
C GLN A 10 1.74 -20.99 -0.52
N ARG A 11 1.08 -21.30 0.60
CA ARG A 11 0.15 -20.40 1.24
C ARG A 11 0.91 -19.29 1.97
N LEU A 12 0.62 -18.05 1.62
CA LEU A 12 1.13 -16.85 2.28
C LEU A 12 0.05 -16.29 3.20
N ASN A 13 0.47 -15.69 4.30
CA ASN A 13 -0.43 -15.20 5.34
C ASN A 13 0.08 -13.86 5.89
N ASP A 14 -0.81 -12.88 6.01
CA ASP A 14 -0.62 -11.69 6.82
C ASP A 14 -1.67 -11.69 7.94
N ALA A 15 -1.32 -12.26 9.08
CA ALA A 15 -2.22 -12.41 10.23
C ALA A 15 -2.62 -11.06 10.85
N PHE A 16 -1.82 -10.00 10.68
CA PHE A 16 -2.06 -8.69 11.25
C PHE A 16 -3.03 -7.84 10.41
N ILE A 17 -3.01 -8.05 9.10
CA ILE A 17 -4.03 -7.51 8.20
C ILE A 17 -5.26 -8.44 8.16
N GLY A 18 -5.05 -9.73 8.40
CA GLY A 18 -6.10 -10.74 8.45
C GLY A 18 -6.46 -11.31 7.08
N PHE A 19 -5.47 -11.68 6.27
CA PHE A 19 -5.71 -12.41 5.03
C PHE A 19 -4.62 -13.46 4.75
N ALA A 20 -4.99 -14.45 3.96
CA ALA A 20 -4.08 -15.45 3.44
C ALA A 20 -4.49 -15.83 2.01
N PHE A 21 -3.52 -16.26 1.19
CA PHE A 21 -3.74 -16.68 -0.20
C PHE A 21 -2.66 -17.65 -0.66
N ASN A 22 -2.86 -18.32 -1.80
CA ASN A 22 -1.85 -19.16 -2.40
C ASN A 22 -1.03 -18.35 -3.43
N ALA A 23 0.28 -18.34 -3.25
CA ALA A 23 1.20 -17.68 -4.18
C ALA A 23 1.19 -18.38 -5.55
N PRO A 24 1.37 -17.66 -6.67
CA PRO A 24 1.47 -18.28 -7.98
C PRO A 24 2.76 -19.09 -8.07
N ALA A 25 2.64 -20.38 -8.48
CA ALA A 25 3.80 -21.26 -8.59
C ALA A 25 4.75 -20.82 -9.72
N GLY A 26 6.05 -20.91 -9.47
CA GLY A 26 7.08 -20.58 -10.46
C GLY A 26 7.42 -19.10 -10.59
N TRP A 27 6.74 -18.21 -9.84
CA TRP A 27 7.06 -16.79 -9.78
C TRP A 27 8.10 -16.49 -8.71
N GLN A 28 8.94 -15.50 -8.95
CA GLN A 28 9.81 -14.95 -7.90
C GLN A 28 8.98 -14.03 -7.00
N MET A 29 9.19 -14.14 -5.69
CA MET A 29 8.44 -13.39 -4.69
C MET A 29 9.35 -12.45 -3.90
N LYS A 30 8.82 -11.25 -3.59
CA LYS A 30 9.41 -10.28 -2.67
C LYS A 30 8.28 -9.68 -1.81
N GLU A 31 8.51 -9.53 -0.52
CA GLU A 31 7.67 -8.69 0.32
C GLU A 31 8.15 -7.24 0.22
N GLU A 32 7.23 -6.33 -0.07
CA GLU A 32 7.54 -4.91 -0.24
C GLU A 32 6.33 -4.05 0.13
N ASN A 33 6.57 -2.96 0.86
CA ASN A 33 5.55 -1.96 1.22
C ASN A 33 4.24 -2.56 1.76
N GLY A 34 4.35 -3.61 2.60
CA GLY A 34 3.19 -4.23 3.23
C GLY A 34 2.39 -5.18 2.35
N GLY A 35 2.86 -5.48 1.14
CA GLY A 35 2.26 -6.43 0.22
C GLY A 35 3.26 -7.47 -0.27
N PHE A 36 2.79 -8.31 -1.16
CA PHE A 36 3.57 -9.32 -1.85
C PHE A 36 3.69 -8.93 -3.32
N VAL A 37 4.90 -8.96 -3.84
CA VAL A 37 5.19 -8.68 -5.25
C VAL A 37 5.74 -9.95 -5.89
N PHE A 38 5.16 -10.33 -7.02
CA PHE A 38 5.57 -11.49 -7.80
C PHE A 38 6.03 -11.02 -9.18
N GLY A 39 7.14 -11.57 -9.65
CA GLY A 39 7.70 -11.29 -10.96
C GLY A 39 8.18 -12.59 -11.64
N GLN A 40 8.33 -12.54 -12.95
CA GLN A 40 8.96 -13.61 -13.73
C GLN A 40 10.28 -13.12 -14.32
N GLN A 41 11.31 -13.93 -14.22
CA GLN A 41 12.63 -13.56 -14.73
C GLN A 41 12.58 -13.29 -16.25
N GLY A 42 13.12 -12.15 -16.67
CA GLY A 42 13.16 -11.74 -18.07
C GLY A 42 11.83 -11.20 -18.61
N GLN A 43 10.79 -11.09 -17.81
CA GLN A 43 9.50 -10.51 -18.20
C GLN A 43 9.22 -9.21 -17.45
N GLN A 44 8.61 -8.25 -18.15
CA GLN A 44 8.16 -6.97 -17.57
C GLN A 44 6.73 -7.11 -17.00
N ILE A 45 6.48 -8.20 -16.28
CA ILE A 45 5.19 -8.51 -15.66
C ILE A 45 5.39 -8.54 -14.16
N ALA A 46 4.57 -7.79 -13.43
CA ALA A 46 4.48 -7.87 -11.98
C ALA A 46 3.05 -8.21 -11.56
N ILE A 47 2.92 -9.07 -10.56
CA ILE A 47 1.66 -9.26 -9.84
C ILE A 47 1.89 -8.77 -8.41
N THR A 48 0.93 -8.04 -7.87
CA THR A 48 0.96 -7.58 -6.49
C THR A 48 -0.27 -8.06 -5.74
N VAL A 49 -0.09 -8.40 -4.47
CA VAL A 49 -1.19 -8.67 -3.53
C VAL A 49 -1.01 -7.69 -2.39
N THR A 50 -1.87 -6.67 -2.34
CA THR A 50 -1.75 -5.54 -1.42
C THR A 50 -3.05 -5.28 -0.68
N PRO A 51 -3.04 -4.96 0.62
CA PRO A 51 -4.25 -4.58 1.31
C PRO A 51 -4.74 -3.20 0.87
N HIS A 52 -6.05 -2.99 1.03
CA HIS A 52 -6.72 -1.71 0.86
C HIS A 52 -7.70 -1.45 2.02
N ASN A 53 -8.16 -0.21 2.16
CA ASN A 53 -9.04 0.20 3.26
C ASN A 53 -10.50 0.47 2.82
N TYR A 54 -10.89 0.09 1.61
CA TYR A 54 -12.28 0.22 1.17
C TYR A 54 -13.17 -0.79 1.90
N ASN A 55 -14.37 -0.34 2.31
CA ASN A 55 -15.34 -1.18 2.99
C ASN A 55 -16.50 -1.60 2.08
N ASP A 56 -16.58 -1.07 0.87
CA ASP A 56 -17.60 -1.42 -0.12
C ASP A 56 -17.07 -1.29 -1.56
N LEU A 57 -17.74 -1.96 -2.49
CA LEU A 57 -17.35 -2.00 -3.90
C LEU A 57 -17.63 -0.67 -4.63
N ASN A 58 -18.58 0.14 -4.17
CA ASN A 58 -18.87 1.43 -4.81
C ASN A 58 -17.74 2.42 -4.56
N ALA A 59 -17.15 2.40 -3.35
CA ALA A 59 -15.97 3.19 -3.04
C ALA A 59 -14.81 2.84 -3.98
N ILE A 60 -14.54 1.52 -4.20
CA ILE A 60 -13.52 1.08 -5.15
C ILE A 60 -13.82 1.56 -6.56
N LYS A 61 -15.07 1.41 -7.04
CA LYS A 61 -15.49 1.84 -8.39
C LYS A 61 -15.36 3.36 -8.56
N ASN A 62 -15.73 4.13 -7.52
CA ASN A 62 -15.64 5.58 -7.56
C ASN A 62 -14.20 6.10 -7.62
N ASP A 63 -13.25 5.37 -7.03
CA ASP A 63 -11.83 5.73 -7.07
C ASP A 63 -11.12 5.19 -8.32
N SER A 64 -11.61 4.09 -8.89
CA SER A 64 -11.05 3.47 -10.10
C SER A 64 -11.47 4.23 -11.36
N LYS A 65 -10.99 5.47 -11.50
CA LYS A 65 -11.32 6.36 -12.64
C LYS A 65 -10.21 6.31 -13.69
N ASN A 66 -10.52 6.82 -14.88
CA ASN A 66 -9.52 7.09 -15.89
C ASN A 66 -8.40 7.98 -15.30
N VAL A 67 -7.16 7.64 -15.62
CA VAL A 67 -5.98 8.42 -15.23
C VAL A 67 -5.54 9.26 -16.41
N GLN A 68 -5.33 10.55 -16.19
CA GLN A 68 -4.78 11.48 -17.17
C GLN A 68 -3.70 12.31 -16.47
N ASP A 69 -2.46 11.98 -16.74
CA ASP A 69 -1.29 12.73 -16.26
C ASP A 69 -0.38 13.08 -17.44
N PRO A 70 -0.60 14.26 -18.06
CA PRO A 70 0.23 14.73 -19.16
C PRO A 70 1.70 14.89 -18.77
N SER A 71 1.99 15.23 -17.51
CA SER A 71 3.36 15.49 -17.05
C SER A 71 4.23 14.24 -17.09
N SER A 72 3.66 13.08 -16.84
CA SER A 72 4.32 11.78 -16.95
C SER A 72 4.00 11.02 -18.24
N ASN A 73 3.24 11.64 -19.17
CA ASN A 73 2.73 10.99 -20.38
C ASN A 73 2.01 9.67 -20.06
N THR A 74 1.13 9.72 -19.05
CA THR A 74 0.35 8.57 -18.57
C THR A 74 -1.14 8.81 -18.79
N TYR A 75 -1.77 7.89 -19.53
CA TYR A 75 -3.19 7.94 -19.89
C TYR A 75 -3.76 6.52 -19.78
N LEU A 76 -4.63 6.28 -18.82
CA LEU A 76 -5.25 4.97 -18.59
C LEU A 76 -6.77 5.10 -18.55
N ASN A 77 -7.46 4.23 -19.29
CA ASN A 77 -8.91 4.12 -19.29
C ASN A 77 -9.36 2.92 -18.48
N ALA A 78 -10.19 3.15 -17.49
CA ALA A 78 -10.76 2.12 -16.64
C ALA A 78 -11.96 1.42 -17.30
N ARG A 79 -11.98 0.10 -17.25
CA ARG A 79 -13.09 -0.76 -17.64
C ARG A 79 -13.39 -1.73 -16.49
N PHE A 80 -14.65 -1.87 -16.14
CA PHE A 80 -15.11 -2.76 -15.09
C PHE A 80 -15.62 -4.07 -15.69
N GLU A 81 -15.20 -5.18 -15.09
CA GLU A 81 -15.69 -6.52 -15.40
C GLU A 81 -16.46 -7.07 -14.19
N PRO A 82 -17.56 -7.78 -14.40
CA PRO A 82 -18.23 -8.50 -13.30
C PRO A 82 -17.30 -9.57 -12.72
N TYR A 83 -17.26 -9.68 -11.38
CA TYR A 83 -16.51 -10.74 -10.74
C TYR A 83 -17.34 -11.47 -9.69
N SER A 84 -17.75 -10.81 -8.59
CA SER A 84 -18.65 -11.38 -7.58
C SER A 84 -19.34 -10.27 -6.77
N ASN A 85 -20.22 -10.66 -5.85
CA ASN A 85 -20.92 -9.72 -4.96
C ASN A 85 -20.02 -9.07 -3.90
N THR A 86 -18.83 -9.64 -3.65
CA THR A 86 -17.87 -9.14 -2.65
C THR A 86 -16.54 -8.72 -3.28
N SER A 87 -16.49 -8.65 -4.60
CA SER A 87 -15.27 -8.29 -5.34
C SER A 87 -15.60 -7.61 -6.66
N THR A 88 -14.68 -6.82 -7.14
CA THR A 88 -14.77 -6.15 -8.45
C THR A 88 -13.49 -6.37 -9.23
N TRP A 89 -13.60 -6.35 -10.54
CA TRP A 89 -12.46 -6.41 -11.44
C TRP A 89 -12.40 -5.14 -12.28
N VAL A 90 -11.27 -4.46 -12.21
CA VAL A 90 -11.00 -3.25 -12.99
C VAL A 90 -9.81 -3.51 -13.89
N ILE A 91 -9.94 -3.17 -15.17
CA ILE A 91 -8.87 -3.25 -16.15
C ILE A 91 -8.61 -1.84 -16.68
N PHE A 92 -7.37 -1.37 -16.55
CA PHE A 92 -6.92 -0.10 -17.09
C PHE A 92 -6.05 -0.38 -18.33
N ASN A 93 -6.46 0.16 -19.45
CA ASN A 93 -5.70 0.08 -20.70
C ASN A 93 -5.27 1.47 -21.13
N GLY A 94 -4.03 1.59 -21.60
CA GLY A 94 -3.52 2.86 -22.10
C GLY A 94 -2.01 2.93 -22.14
N THR A 95 -1.46 4.09 -21.79
CA THR A 95 -0.01 4.31 -21.80
C THR A 95 0.50 4.73 -20.44
N ILE A 96 1.68 4.26 -20.08
CA ILE A 96 2.49 4.71 -18.94
C ILE A 96 3.83 5.18 -19.49
N LYS A 97 4.16 6.45 -19.29
CA LYS A 97 5.37 7.08 -19.87
C LYS A 97 5.43 6.88 -21.39
N GLY A 98 4.27 6.96 -22.06
CA GLY A 98 4.16 6.80 -23.50
C GLY A 98 4.24 5.36 -24.02
N GLN A 99 4.44 4.36 -23.16
CA GLN A 99 4.47 2.95 -23.54
C GLN A 99 3.12 2.28 -23.25
N PRO A 100 2.64 1.37 -24.12
CA PRO A 100 1.36 0.70 -23.93
C PRO A 100 1.42 -0.31 -22.78
N TYR A 101 0.53 -0.14 -21.80
CA TYR A 101 0.40 -0.99 -20.61
C TYR A 101 -1.04 -1.38 -20.33
N THR A 102 -1.19 -2.52 -19.65
CA THR A 102 -2.43 -2.95 -19.01
C THR A 102 -2.18 -3.16 -17.52
N ILE A 103 -3.06 -2.59 -16.70
CA ILE A 103 -3.15 -2.88 -15.27
C ILE A 103 -4.49 -3.57 -15.04
N ALA A 104 -4.49 -4.76 -14.45
CA ALA A 104 -5.71 -5.45 -14.09
C ALA A 104 -5.74 -5.69 -12.58
N THR A 105 -6.82 -5.33 -11.92
CA THR A 105 -6.98 -5.42 -10.47
C THR A 105 -8.28 -6.12 -10.10
N ILE A 106 -8.19 -7.20 -9.34
CA ILE A 106 -9.30 -7.84 -8.65
C ILE A 106 -9.24 -7.37 -7.20
N SER A 107 -10.26 -6.62 -6.76
CA SER A 107 -10.37 -6.11 -5.39
C SER A 107 -11.41 -6.92 -4.63
N LEU A 108 -11.03 -7.47 -3.48
CA LEU A 108 -11.87 -8.29 -2.61
C LEU A 108 -12.10 -7.57 -1.27
N ILE A 109 -13.35 -7.48 -0.84
CA ILE A 109 -13.72 -6.86 0.44
C ILE A 109 -13.67 -7.90 1.57
N SER A 110 -13.02 -7.53 2.67
CA SER A 110 -12.97 -8.33 3.89
C SER A 110 -14.22 -8.11 4.75
N PRO A 111 -14.82 -9.15 5.33
CA PRO A 111 -15.90 -9.00 6.31
C PRO A 111 -15.44 -8.34 7.61
N HIS A 112 -14.13 -8.16 7.81
CA HIS A 112 -13.53 -7.53 8.98
C HIS A 112 -13.11 -6.07 8.72
N GLY A 113 -13.48 -5.50 7.57
CA GLY A 113 -13.10 -4.16 7.11
C GLY A 113 -11.86 -4.16 6.22
N GLY A 114 -11.82 -3.23 5.26
CA GLY A 114 -10.79 -3.20 4.24
C GLY A 114 -10.88 -4.39 3.27
N GLY A 115 -9.75 -4.80 2.74
CA GLY A 115 -9.69 -5.93 1.81
C GLY A 115 -8.32 -6.08 1.16
N VAL A 116 -8.29 -6.77 0.02
CA VAL A 116 -7.06 -7.07 -0.73
C VAL A 116 -7.26 -6.80 -2.21
N ASN A 117 -6.28 -6.15 -2.82
CA ASN A 117 -6.12 -6.03 -4.26
C ASN A 117 -5.17 -7.10 -4.77
N VAL A 118 -5.59 -7.87 -5.76
CA VAL A 118 -4.72 -8.73 -6.58
C VAL A 118 -4.57 -8.05 -7.92
N SER A 119 -3.41 -7.45 -8.18
CA SER A 119 -3.20 -6.60 -9.34
C SER A 119 -2.07 -7.14 -10.22
N SER A 120 -2.16 -6.93 -11.53
CA SER A 120 -1.04 -7.10 -12.45
C SER A 120 -0.71 -5.78 -13.13
N LEU A 121 0.57 -5.58 -13.41
CA LEU A 121 1.09 -4.60 -14.35
C LEU A 121 1.85 -5.33 -15.43
N SER A 122 1.53 -5.09 -16.68
CA SER A 122 2.23 -5.69 -17.82
C SER A 122 2.23 -4.77 -19.04
N PRO A 123 3.22 -4.88 -19.94
CA PRO A 123 3.06 -4.38 -21.32
C PRO A 123 1.75 -4.89 -21.92
N ALA A 124 1.05 -4.07 -22.70
CA ALA A 124 -0.26 -4.45 -23.26
C ALA A 124 -0.17 -5.74 -24.10
N SER A 125 0.95 -5.98 -24.80
CA SER A 125 1.21 -7.21 -25.57
C SER A 125 1.38 -8.46 -24.71
N SER A 126 1.67 -8.31 -23.42
CA SER A 126 1.89 -9.42 -22.49
C SER A 126 0.65 -9.72 -21.63
N TYR A 127 -0.39 -8.89 -21.71
CA TYR A 127 -1.66 -9.14 -21.03
C TYR A 127 -2.49 -10.17 -21.83
N ASN A 128 -2.66 -11.35 -21.28
CA ASN A 128 -3.30 -12.49 -21.93
C ASN A 128 -4.10 -13.33 -20.95
N ASP A 129 -4.77 -14.38 -21.46
CA ASP A 129 -5.59 -15.28 -20.65
C ASP A 129 -4.79 -16.01 -19.55
N ALA A 130 -3.52 -16.33 -19.79
CA ALA A 130 -2.69 -16.99 -18.78
C ALA A 130 -2.45 -16.08 -17.57
N LEU A 131 -2.15 -14.79 -17.81
CA LEU A 131 -2.00 -13.79 -16.74
C LEU A 131 -3.33 -13.55 -16.02
N THR A 132 -4.42 -13.41 -16.77
CA THR A 132 -5.78 -13.30 -16.25
C THR A 132 -6.17 -14.48 -15.35
N ASN A 133 -5.90 -15.70 -15.78
CA ASN A 133 -6.17 -16.91 -15.00
C ASN A 133 -5.28 -16.99 -13.74
N THR A 134 -4.05 -16.49 -13.81
CA THR A 134 -3.17 -16.39 -12.63
C THR A 134 -3.75 -15.43 -11.59
N LEU A 135 -4.22 -14.25 -11.99
CA LEU A 135 -4.88 -13.30 -11.08
C LEU A 135 -6.13 -13.91 -10.43
N ARG A 136 -6.99 -14.55 -11.23
CA ARG A 136 -8.19 -15.24 -10.73
C ARG A 136 -7.85 -16.36 -9.76
N SER A 137 -6.81 -17.14 -10.07
CA SER A 137 -6.35 -18.23 -9.20
C SER A 137 -5.92 -17.70 -7.84
N ILE A 138 -5.13 -16.63 -7.80
CA ILE A 138 -4.73 -15.98 -6.54
C ILE A 138 -5.97 -15.48 -5.81
N ALA A 139 -6.81 -14.68 -6.46
CA ALA A 139 -8.00 -14.06 -5.87
C ALA A 139 -8.97 -15.09 -5.27
N ASN A 140 -9.19 -16.21 -5.95
CA ASN A 140 -10.07 -17.30 -5.50
C ASN A 140 -9.54 -18.05 -4.27
N THR A 141 -8.25 -17.92 -3.95
CA THR A 141 -7.65 -18.55 -2.76
C THR A 141 -7.55 -17.61 -1.57
N VAL A 142 -7.93 -16.32 -1.74
CA VAL A 142 -7.92 -15.37 -0.64
C VAL A 142 -8.95 -15.79 0.42
N VAL A 143 -8.47 -15.88 1.65
CA VAL A 143 -9.31 -16.11 2.84
C VAL A 143 -9.04 -14.98 3.82
N PHE A 144 -10.11 -14.40 4.32
CA PHE A 144 -10.03 -13.37 5.35
C PHE A 144 -10.18 -13.96 6.75
N SER A 145 -9.45 -13.40 7.68
CA SER A 145 -9.55 -13.67 9.12
C SER A 145 -9.57 -12.36 9.89
N LYS A 146 -10.00 -12.40 11.13
CA LYS A 146 -9.93 -11.22 11.99
C LYS A 146 -8.45 -10.83 12.20
N PRO A 147 -8.06 -9.53 11.99
CA PRO A 147 -6.72 -9.06 12.26
C PRO A 147 -6.25 -9.37 13.68
N GLN A 148 -5.02 -9.82 13.82
CA GLN A 148 -4.41 -10.11 15.11
C GLN A 148 -3.79 -8.85 15.72
N THR A 149 -3.93 -8.70 17.03
CA THR A 149 -3.24 -7.68 17.82
C THR A 149 -2.16 -8.33 18.69
N SER A 150 -1.14 -7.57 19.09
CA SER A 150 -0.10 -8.04 20.01
C SER A 150 0.15 -7.01 21.11
N ALA A 151 0.63 -7.47 22.27
CA ALA A 151 1.01 -6.59 23.37
C ALA A 151 2.06 -5.54 22.95
N LEU A 152 3.01 -5.92 22.10
CA LEU A 152 4.01 -5.00 21.57
C LEU A 152 3.40 -3.93 20.65
N ALA A 153 2.40 -4.28 19.83
CA ALA A 153 1.66 -3.33 19.02
C ALA A 153 0.93 -2.30 19.89
N GLU A 154 0.24 -2.76 20.93
CA GLU A 154 -0.46 -1.88 21.87
C GLU A 154 0.50 -0.96 22.65
N GLN A 155 1.67 -1.46 23.06
CA GLN A 155 2.72 -0.65 23.67
C GLN A 155 3.18 0.48 22.72
N TRP A 156 3.46 0.18 21.46
CA TRP A 156 3.85 1.20 20.49
C TRP A 156 2.71 2.17 20.18
N LYS A 157 1.49 1.67 20.06
CA LYS A 157 0.30 2.52 19.90
C LYS A 157 0.17 3.51 21.06
N GLY A 158 0.37 3.06 22.31
CA GLY A 158 0.39 3.92 23.49
C GLY A 158 1.47 5.02 23.42
N ARG A 159 2.67 4.69 22.93
CA ARG A 159 3.78 5.66 22.77
C ARG A 159 3.52 6.71 21.69
N LEU A 160 2.81 6.34 20.61
CA LEU A 160 2.57 7.21 19.46
C LEU A 160 1.25 7.97 19.56
N LYS A 161 0.35 7.57 20.44
CA LYS A 161 -0.97 8.19 20.65
C LYS A 161 -0.82 9.67 21.04
N GLY A 162 -1.48 10.56 20.29
CA GLY A 162 -1.44 12.01 20.50
C GLY A 162 -0.13 12.67 20.05
N LYS A 163 0.71 11.98 19.29
CA LYS A 163 1.99 12.51 18.82
C LYS A 163 1.92 13.01 17.39
N GLU A 164 2.78 13.97 17.08
CA GLU A 164 3.16 14.36 15.73
C GLU A 164 4.55 13.81 15.43
N LEU A 165 4.65 13.14 14.28
CA LEU A 165 5.90 12.63 13.74
C LEU A 165 6.38 13.59 12.66
N LEU A 166 7.47 14.30 12.92
CA LEU A 166 7.99 15.36 12.07
C LEU A 166 9.28 14.88 11.37
N TYR A 167 9.25 14.81 10.04
CA TYR A 167 10.42 14.62 9.20
C TYR A 167 10.90 15.97 8.67
N LEU A 168 12.18 16.22 8.80
CA LEU A 168 12.86 17.39 8.26
C LEU A 168 14.02 16.89 7.39
N ASN A 169 14.01 17.26 6.14
CA ASN A 169 15.12 17.04 5.23
C ASN A 169 15.66 18.39 4.75
N THR A 170 16.90 18.69 5.05
CA THR A 170 17.60 19.88 4.57
C THR A 170 18.71 19.42 3.64
N ALA A 171 18.51 19.56 2.34
CA ALA A 171 19.52 19.31 1.32
C ALA A 171 19.62 20.52 0.38
N ASN A 172 20.83 21.00 0.11
CA ASN A 172 21.10 22.07 -0.86
C ASN A 172 20.30 23.38 -0.63
N GLY A 173 20.06 23.76 0.65
CA GLY A 173 19.33 24.98 0.98
C GLY A 173 17.79 24.88 0.85
N LEU A 174 17.27 23.72 0.50
CA LEU A 174 15.84 23.42 0.47
C LEU A 174 15.48 22.61 1.72
N SER A 175 14.36 22.93 2.37
CA SER A 175 13.86 22.17 3.50
C SER A 175 12.50 21.56 3.16
N ASP A 176 12.47 20.24 3.09
CA ASP A 176 11.23 19.48 3.04
C ASP A 176 10.75 19.19 4.46
N LYS A 177 9.56 19.61 4.76
CA LYS A 177 8.90 19.33 6.04
C LYS A 177 7.69 18.45 5.78
N PHE A 178 7.70 17.28 6.40
CA PHE A 178 6.59 16.35 6.34
C PHE A 178 6.17 15.98 7.76
N SER A 179 4.88 15.98 8.06
CA SER A 179 4.38 15.59 9.37
C SER A 179 3.20 14.64 9.30
N ILE A 180 3.09 13.78 10.32
CA ILE A 180 1.97 12.86 10.55
C ILE A 180 1.47 13.10 11.97
N ASP A 181 0.25 13.58 12.11
CA ASP A 181 -0.46 13.68 13.38
C ASP A 181 -1.20 12.35 13.66
N LEU A 182 -0.95 11.75 14.84
CA LEU A 182 -1.53 10.47 15.26
C LEU A 182 -2.49 10.70 16.44
N CYS A 183 -3.76 10.93 16.15
CA CYS A 183 -4.75 11.30 17.15
C CYS A 183 -5.13 10.16 18.10
N PRO A 184 -5.48 10.45 19.36
CA PRO A 184 -5.93 9.45 20.35
C PRO A 184 -7.15 8.64 19.88
N THR A 185 -7.97 9.21 19.01
CA THR A 185 -9.15 8.57 18.40
C THR A 185 -8.84 7.49 17.38
N GLY A 186 -7.53 7.29 17.05
CA GLY A 186 -7.09 6.41 15.97
C GLY A 186 -7.15 7.07 14.60
N GLN A 187 -7.43 8.36 14.50
CA GLN A 187 -7.34 9.13 13.26
C GLN A 187 -5.92 9.64 13.05
N PHE A 188 -5.50 9.78 11.80
CA PHE A 188 -4.26 10.48 11.44
C PHE A 188 -4.54 11.58 10.42
N SER A 189 -3.62 12.52 10.36
CA SER A 189 -3.53 13.50 9.29
C SER A 189 -2.08 13.65 8.84
N LYS A 190 -1.87 13.67 7.52
CA LYS A 190 -0.57 14.00 6.92
C LYS A 190 -0.56 15.44 6.44
N LYS A 191 0.58 16.10 6.60
CA LYS A 191 0.86 17.41 6.01
C LYS A 191 2.20 17.36 5.30
N ASN A 192 2.24 17.92 4.13
CA ASN A 192 3.45 18.13 3.37
C ASN A 192 3.58 19.64 3.14
N ASP A 193 4.48 20.28 3.87
CA ASP A 193 4.81 21.71 3.69
C ASP A 193 6.03 21.81 2.78
N THR A 194 5.94 21.33 1.54
CA THR A 194 6.96 21.56 0.53
C THR A 194 6.69 22.89 -0.15
N ASN A 195 7.52 23.85 0.13
CA ASN A 195 7.68 25.04 -0.68
C ASN A 195 8.60 24.72 -1.86
N TYR A 196 8.33 23.68 -2.64
CA TYR A 196 8.76 23.55 -4.04
C TYR A 196 8.29 22.25 -4.69
N SER A 197 7.85 22.40 -5.93
CA SER A 197 7.59 21.44 -6.99
C SER A 197 8.16 20.03 -6.84
N SER A 198 7.26 19.06 -6.94
CA SER A 198 7.43 17.75 -7.57
C SER A 198 8.85 17.18 -7.58
N GLN A 199 9.29 16.57 -6.51
CA GLN A 199 10.19 15.43 -6.63
C GLN A 199 9.50 14.18 -6.12
N THR A 200 9.25 13.33 -7.06
CA THR A 200 8.80 11.96 -6.97
C THR A 200 9.57 11.23 -5.88
N PHE A 201 8.94 10.98 -4.74
CA PHE A 201 9.42 9.91 -3.88
C PHE A 201 9.16 8.61 -4.63
N SER A 202 10.22 8.06 -5.20
CA SER A 202 10.23 6.74 -5.83
C SER A 202 10.20 5.66 -4.75
N ASP A 203 9.08 5.53 -4.06
CA ASP A 203 8.77 4.35 -3.28
C ASP A 203 7.55 3.69 -3.93
N GLY A 204 7.86 2.71 -4.76
CA GLY A 204 7.03 1.68 -5.32
C GLY A 204 5.58 2.06 -5.63
N PHE A 205 5.22 2.10 -6.91
CA PHE A 205 3.85 2.13 -7.42
C PHE A 205 2.81 2.84 -6.56
N THR A 206 2.86 4.15 -6.52
CA THR A 206 1.69 4.93 -6.13
C THR A 206 0.84 5.08 -7.38
N TYR A 207 -0.27 4.36 -7.44
CA TYR A 207 -1.41 4.73 -8.25
C TYR A 207 -1.63 6.23 -8.06
N ALA A 208 -1.73 7.01 -9.14
CA ALA A 208 -2.04 8.43 -9.10
C ALA A 208 -3.49 8.63 -8.65
N GLY A 209 -3.78 8.27 -7.39
CA GLY A 209 -4.94 8.66 -6.64
C GLY A 209 -4.52 9.80 -5.74
N ARG A 210 -5.33 10.80 -5.57
CA ARG A 210 -5.15 11.85 -4.56
C ARG A 210 -4.83 11.15 -3.25
N SER A 211 -3.59 11.27 -2.77
CA SER A 211 -3.21 10.71 -1.47
C SER A 211 -4.09 11.39 -0.42
N GLY A 212 -5.02 10.64 0.16
CA GLY A 212 -5.80 11.14 1.29
C GLY A 212 -4.85 11.56 2.38
N ASN A 213 -4.95 12.81 2.80
CA ASN A 213 -4.12 13.33 3.86
C ASN A 213 -4.59 12.86 5.26
N ASP A 214 -5.76 12.25 5.33
CA ASP A 214 -6.44 11.85 6.57
C ASP A 214 -6.92 10.40 6.50
N GLY A 215 -7.09 9.76 7.66
CA GLY A 215 -7.57 8.38 7.74
C GLY A 215 -7.43 7.80 9.14
N ARG A 216 -7.23 6.49 9.24
CA ARG A 216 -7.02 5.77 10.49
C ARG A 216 -5.61 5.24 10.59
N TRP A 217 -5.06 5.24 11.80
CA TRP A 217 -3.76 4.66 12.09
C TRP A 217 -3.85 3.55 13.14
N GLU A 218 -2.96 2.62 13.00
CA GLU A 218 -2.74 1.56 13.98
C GLU A 218 -1.28 1.12 13.95
N VAL A 219 -0.87 0.37 14.95
CA VAL A 219 0.43 -0.31 14.95
C VAL A 219 0.19 -1.79 14.88
N VAL A 220 0.91 -2.46 14.00
CA VAL A 220 0.92 -3.91 13.83
C VAL A 220 2.35 -4.43 14.01
N ILE A 221 2.49 -5.74 14.24
CA ILE A 221 3.82 -6.37 14.28
C ILE A 221 3.96 -7.27 13.08
N ARG A 222 4.97 -7.01 12.23
CA ARG A 222 5.35 -7.89 11.10
C ARG A 222 6.75 -8.40 11.31
N ASN A 223 6.96 -9.71 11.22
CA ASN A 223 8.29 -10.33 11.39
C ASN A 223 9.03 -9.81 12.64
N ASN A 224 8.32 -9.67 13.77
CA ASN A 224 8.81 -9.09 15.03
C ASN A 224 9.22 -7.59 14.96
N VAL A 225 8.89 -6.89 13.87
CA VAL A 225 9.13 -5.46 13.71
C VAL A 225 7.82 -4.70 13.90
N PRO A 226 7.77 -3.65 14.74
CA PRO A 226 6.60 -2.79 14.83
C PRO A 226 6.46 -1.95 13.56
N VAL A 227 5.26 -1.88 13.02
CA VAL A 227 4.93 -1.17 11.79
C VAL A 227 3.78 -0.21 12.07
N LEU A 228 3.99 1.08 11.81
CA LEU A 228 2.91 2.06 11.76
C LEU A 228 2.15 1.89 10.45
N LEU A 229 0.88 1.58 10.56
CA LEU A 229 -0.04 1.40 9.46
C LEU A 229 -0.95 2.63 9.35
N LEU A 230 -0.95 3.27 8.20
CA LEU A 230 -1.83 4.39 7.89
C LEU A 230 -2.81 3.97 6.82
N LYS A 231 -4.09 3.90 7.16
CA LYS A 231 -5.21 3.56 6.29
C LYS A 231 -5.92 4.84 5.90
N ALA A 232 -5.62 5.38 4.74
CA ALA A 232 -6.17 6.63 4.25
C ALA A 232 -7.63 6.47 3.80
N ASN A 233 -8.39 7.58 3.84
CA ASN A 233 -9.80 7.59 3.44
C ASN A 233 -10.01 7.33 1.94
N ASP A 234 -8.95 7.53 1.12
CA ASP A 234 -8.92 7.20 -0.31
C ASP A 234 -8.58 5.73 -0.60
N GLY A 235 -8.60 4.87 0.42
CA GLY A 235 -8.32 3.44 0.31
C GLY A 235 -6.85 3.06 0.32
N GLN A 236 -5.93 4.03 0.26
CA GLN A 236 -4.50 3.74 0.32
C GLN A 236 -4.08 3.26 1.70
N VAL A 237 -3.13 2.32 1.73
CA VAL A 237 -2.52 1.83 2.97
C VAL A 237 -1.01 2.03 2.88
N SER A 238 -0.46 2.75 3.85
CA SER A 238 0.98 3.01 3.94
C SER A 238 1.58 2.30 5.16
N TYR A 239 2.78 1.75 5.00
CA TYR A 239 3.50 0.97 6.00
C TYR A 239 4.82 1.65 6.33
N TYR A 240 5.08 1.85 7.62
CA TYR A 240 6.32 2.41 8.11
C TYR A 240 6.89 1.53 9.21
N GLU A 241 7.96 0.79 8.93
CA GLU A 241 8.69 0.06 9.95
C GLU A 241 9.22 1.03 11.00
N ILE A 242 8.90 0.77 12.26
CA ILE A 242 9.30 1.61 13.37
C ILE A 242 10.61 1.07 13.96
N SER A 243 11.60 1.93 14.10
CA SER A 243 12.82 1.63 14.82
C SER A 243 13.08 2.62 15.95
N VAL A 244 13.63 2.13 17.06
CA VAL A 244 14.05 2.98 18.18
C VAL A 244 15.31 3.72 17.78
N ARG A 245 15.39 5.01 18.13
CA ARG A 245 16.63 5.79 18.06
C ARG A 245 17.12 6.14 19.45
N GLN A 246 18.41 6.44 19.60
CA GLN A 246 19.02 6.71 20.91
C GLN A 246 18.48 7.96 21.61
N ALA A 247 18.09 9.00 20.87
CA ALA A 247 17.43 10.17 21.43
C ALA A 247 15.96 9.84 21.72
N GLY A 248 15.51 10.04 22.96
CA GLY A 248 14.17 9.63 23.43
C GLY A 248 12.98 10.29 22.76
N ASN A 249 13.21 11.37 21.99
CA ASN A 249 12.20 12.09 21.23
C ASN A 249 12.30 11.81 19.69
N GLU A 250 12.98 10.74 19.29
CA GLU A 250 13.15 10.36 17.91
C GLU A 250 12.75 8.90 17.66
N ILE A 251 12.24 8.65 16.47
CA ILE A 251 12.03 7.29 15.94
C ILE A 251 12.54 7.20 14.49
N GLY A 252 12.84 5.99 14.04
CA GLY A 252 13.02 5.69 12.63
C GLY A 252 11.69 5.23 12.02
N LEU A 253 11.34 5.75 10.85
CA LEU A 253 10.28 5.20 10.01
C LEU A 253 10.89 4.85 8.64
N ASN A 254 10.90 3.57 8.29
CA ASN A 254 11.57 3.06 7.07
C ASN A 254 13.03 3.57 6.98
N GLY A 255 13.75 3.58 8.11
CA GLY A 255 15.13 4.07 8.21
C GLY A 255 15.30 5.60 8.26
N LYS A 256 14.29 6.39 7.93
CA LYS A 256 14.32 7.87 8.00
C LYS A 256 14.08 8.33 9.44
N ARG A 257 14.75 9.41 9.86
CA ARG A 257 14.62 10.00 11.20
C ARG A 257 13.40 10.90 11.29
N TYR A 258 12.55 10.65 12.29
CA TYR A 258 11.42 11.48 12.64
C TYR A 258 11.55 11.98 14.08
N PHE A 259 11.29 13.25 14.29
CA PHE A 259 11.12 13.82 15.62
C PHE A 259 9.71 13.54 16.13
N VAL A 260 9.58 13.12 17.38
CA VAL A 260 8.32 12.84 18.05
C VAL A 260 8.00 13.98 19.01
N ARG A 261 6.88 14.67 18.79
CA ARG A 261 6.41 15.73 19.68
C ARG A 261 4.91 15.60 19.92
N GLN A 262 4.38 16.38 20.86
CA GLN A 262 2.95 16.40 21.12
C GLN A 262 2.24 17.00 19.89
N SER A 263 1.19 16.33 19.42
CA SER A 263 0.36 16.88 18.34
C SER A 263 -0.49 18.04 18.89
N GLN A 264 -0.50 19.14 18.16
CA GLN A 264 -1.38 20.27 18.48
C GLN A 264 -2.75 20.15 17.81
N ARG A 265 -2.86 19.28 16.78
CA ARG A 265 -4.10 19.04 16.04
C ARG A 265 -5.03 18.06 16.77
N CYS A 266 -4.48 17.19 17.57
CA CYS A 266 -5.18 16.08 18.21
C CYS A 266 -5.49 16.35 19.70
N GLN A 267 -5.72 17.58 20.05
CA GLN A 267 -6.13 17.98 21.40
C GLN A 267 -7.63 17.81 21.62
#